data_3655fd98b02450558ac6363f20182b6a
#
_entry.id   3655fd98b02450558ac6363f20182b6a
#
_cell.length_a   1.000
_cell.length_b   1.000
_cell.length_c   1.000
_cell.angle_alpha   90.00
_cell.angle_beta   90.00
_cell.angle_gamma   90.00
#
_symmetry.space_group_name_H-M   'P 1'
#
loop_
_entity.id
_entity.type
_entity.pdbx_description
1 polymer ?
#
loop_
_entity_poly.entity_id
_entity_poly.type
_entity_poly.pdbx_seq_one_letter_code
_entity_poly.pdbx_strand_id
1 'polypeptide(L)'
;MDQDSYSLMRGGLVHRLLHATGALGGSAHLSLWLALLLVAVSLLPMLLLTAVDGTLLPKHGAMSLLGDYATLARLLLALPLLVIAAPRSDALLRNAFRQLSHASLVPARRLPRLHALLQQVRRGRDGWVPEALCVLIAVLPLFLSGTALSLLPGVIDWRLDGAVLTPAGRWYEWVAVPLFRLVALLWLWRYLLWTWLLWRLPRSGLVLHAEHPDGAGGLAFLGIAQERFAVLSMAGGLLLAGACLNHITWLGQTLYDVRHLLAGYVIGATALLVAPLLLLMPLLMRTKRHALYRFDALGNRAAALFDQRWQAGAASAADEDSLLDHGDASAFADFSGVYKGLASMAVVPLDRWNLLWIALYALLPLCPLVLLAMSVDELVSKLVGILV
;
A
#
# COMPACT_ATOMS: atom_id res chain seq x y z
N MET A 1 -12.42 -18.58 18.89
CA MET A 1 -11.34 -18.42 17.88
C MET A 1 -10.58 -17.16 18.24
N ASP A 2 -9.30 -17.28 18.56
CA ASP A 2 -8.46 -16.16 19.01
C ASP A 2 -8.46 -15.02 18.02
N GLN A 3 -8.63 -13.77 18.52
CA GLN A 3 -8.63 -12.57 17.69
C GLN A 3 -7.32 -12.37 16.91
N ASP A 4 -6.22 -12.94 17.38
CA ASP A 4 -4.90 -12.89 16.73
C ASP A 4 -4.72 -13.86 15.57
N SER A 5 -5.70 -14.77 15.34
CA SER A 5 -5.62 -15.76 14.26
C SER A 5 -5.64 -15.16 12.85
N TYR A 6 -6.13 -13.94 12.69
CA TYR A 6 -6.25 -13.24 11.40
C TYR A 6 -5.26 -12.09 11.20
N SER A 7 -4.34 -11.86 12.14
CA SER A 7 -3.31 -10.83 11.99
C SER A 7 -2.34 -11.18 10.86
N LEU A 8 -1.94 -10.22 10.04
CA LEU A 8 -0.86 -10.36 9.06
C LEU A 8 0.43 -9.68 9.54
N MET A 9 0.30 -8.62 10.35
CA MET A 9 1.43 -7.80 10.81
C MET A 9 1.99 -8.25 12.16
N ARG A 10 1.21 -8.97 12.98
CA ARG A 10 1.63 -9.53 14.26
C ARG A 10 1.98 -11.00 14.07
N GLY A 11 3.18 -11.40 14.43
CA GLY A 11 3.69 -12.77 14.31
C GLY A 11 5.17 -12.79 13.95
N GLY A 12 5.78 -13.98 14.08
CA GLY A 12 7.19 -14.19 13.80
C GLY A 12 8.10 -14.02 15.02
N LEU A 13 9.40 -14.30 14.84
CA LEU A 13 10.39 -14.28 15.92
C LEU A 13 10.60 -12.87 16.50
N VAL A 14 10.69 -11.86 15.63
CA VAL A 14 10.90 -10.46 16.04
C VAL A 14 9.75 -9.99 16.92
N HIS A 15 8.52 -10.30 16.55
CA HIS A 15 7.34 -9.98 17.36
C HIS A 15 7.33 -10.74 18.69
N ARG A 16 7.69 -12.04 18.68
CA ARG A 16 7.77 -12.85 19.90
C ARG A 16 8.85 -12.38 20.85
N LEU A 17 10.04 -12.00 20.34
CA LEU A 17 11.11 -11.42 21.14
C LEU A 17 10.68 -10.09 21.79
N LEU A 18 10.07 -9.21 21.01
CA LEU A 18 9.54 -7.94 21.53
C LEU A 18 8.37 -8.14 22.52
N HIS A 19 7.58 -9.20 22.36
CA HIS A 19 6.53 -9.54 23.32
C HIS A 19 7.11 -10.15 24.61
N ALA A 20 8.16 -10.97 24.51
CA ALA A 20 8.83 -11.58 25.65
C ALA A 20 9.57 -10.53 26.53
N THR A 21 10.01 -9.42 25.94
CA THR A 21 10.60 -8.30 26.68
C THR A 21 9.56 -7.39 27.38
N GLY A 22 8.27 -7.76 27.34
CA GLY A 22 7.19 -6.97 27.93
C GLY A 22 6.88 -5.67 27.16
N ALA A 23 7.60 -5.43 26.07
CA ALA A 23 7.49 -4.22 25.28
C ALA A 23 6.23 -4.15 24.40
N LEU A 24 5.40 -5.18 24.31
CA LEU A 24 4.26 -5.27 23.39
C LEU A 24 2.91 -5.57 24.10
N GLY A 25 2.53 -4.75 25.05
CA GLY A 25 1.11 -4.64 25.43
C GLY A 25 0.34 -3.84 24.37
N GLY A 26 -0.76 -4.36 23.86
CA GLY A 26 -1.50 -3.94 22.66
C GLY A 26 -1.96 -2.49 22.47
N SER A 27 -1.26 -1.49 22.96
CA SER A 27 -1.60 -0.07 22.85
C SER A 27 -0.80 0.64 21.74
N ALA A 28 -1.44 1.65 21.14
CA ALA A 28 -0.81 2.52 20.12
C ALA A 28 0.47 3.21 20.67
N HIS A 29 0.53 3.43 21.97
CA HIS A 29 1.70 4.00 22.65
C HIS A 29 2.96 3.13 22.52
N LEU A 30 2.78 1.82 22.42
CA LEU A 30 3.91 0.89 22.37
C LEU A 30 4.62 0.89 21.01
N SER A 31 3.87 1.06 19.91
CA SER A 31 4.48 1.21 18.57
C SER A 31 5.26 2.51 18.46
N LEU A 32 4.82 3.56 19.15
CA LEU A 32 5.54 4.83 19.23
C LEU A 32 6.84 4.68 20.03
N TRP A 33 6.78 4.04 21.19
CA TRP A 33 7.98 3.76 21.99
C TRP A 33 8.99 2.89 21.25
N LEU A 34 8.52 1.87 20.53
CA LEU A 34 9.40 1.04 19.70
C LEU A 34 10.03 1.86 18.57
N ALA A 35 9.26 2.72 17.92
CA ALA A 35 9.79 3.59 16.87
C ALA A 35 10.85 4.55 17.43
N LEU A 36 10.59 5.17 18.58
CA LEU A 36 11.54 6.04 19.26
C LEU A 36 12.80 5.29 19.69
N LEU A 37 12.66 4.07 20.22
CA LEU A 37 13.79 3.23 20.58
C LEU A 37 14.66 2.90 19.36
N LEU A 38 14.05 2.48 18.25
CA LEU A 38 14.79 2.13 17.03
C LEU A 38 15.49 3.36 16.42
N VAL A 39 14.84 4.53 16.44
CA VAL A 39 15.46 5.79 16.02
C VAL A 39 16.62 6.15 16.97
N ALA A 40 16.43 6.05 18.28
CA ALA A 40 17.45 6.36 19.26
C ALA A 40 18.68 5.42 19.11
N VAL A 41 18.47 4.12 19.01
CA VAL A 41 19.55 3.14 18.78
C VAL A 41 20.28 3.41 17.46
N SER A 42 19.58 3.80 16.42
CA SER A 42 20.20 4.06 15.12
C SER A 42 20.95 5.40 15.10
N LEU A 43 20.33 6.46 15.57
CA LEU A 43 20.78 7.85 15.33
C LEU A 43 21.61 8.41 16.50
N LEU A 44 21.27 8.09 17.77
CA LEU A 44 21.93 8.72 18.92
C LEU A 44 23.45 8.42 19.01
N PRO A 45 23.92 7.16 18.82
CA PRO A 45 25.35 6.90 18.76
C PRO A 45 26.05 7.63 17.60
N MET A 46 25.39 7.74 16.44
CA MET A 46 25.94 8.49 15.31
C MET A 46 26.08 9.97 15.60
N LEU A 47 25.06 10.58 16.24
CA LEU A 47 25.13 11.99 16.69
C LEU A 47 26.29 12.23 17.66
N LEU A 48 26.47 11.33 18.66
CA LEU A 48 27.54 11.43 19.62
C LEU A 48 28.92 11.28 18.97
N LEU A 49 29.12 10.27 18.13
CA LEU A 49 30.37 9.99 17.45
C LEU A 49 30.74 11.13 16.49
N THR A 50 29.79 11.60 15.66
CA THR A 50 30.05 12.73 14.74
C THR A 50 30.27 14.04 15.46
N ALA A 51 29.69 14.24 16.67
CA ALA A 51 29.95 15.41 17.48
C ALA A 51 31.42 15.39 18.02
N VAL A 52 31.91 14.22 18.45
CA VAL A 52 33.31 14.05 18.89
C VAL A 52 34.26 14.25 17.71
N ASP A 53 33.97 13.68 16.54
CA ASP A 53 34.80 13.80 15.33
C ASP A 53 34.68 15.18 14.66
N GLY A 54 33.79 16.05 15.16
CA GLY A 54 33.54 17.39 14.60
C GLY A 54 32.95 17.38 13.18
N THR A 55 32.27 16.28 12.76
CA THR A 55 31.63 16.08 11.47
C THR A 55 30.09 16.18 11.54
N LEU A 56 29.56 16.58 12.71
CA LEU A 56 28.13 16.73 12.97
C LEU A 56 27.51 17.88 12.14
N LEU A 57 28.18 19.04 12.16
CA LEU A 57 27.70 20.26 11.50
C LEU A 57 28.32 20.42 10.10
N PRO A 58 27.59 21.05 9.16
CA PRO A 58 28.08 21.30 7.82
C PRO A 58 29.39 22.11 7.86
N LYS A 59 30.43 21.61 7.19
CA LYS A 59 31.67 22.34 6.91
C LYS A 59 31.72 22.61 5.39
N HIS A 60 32.38 23.71 5.00
CA HIS A 60 32.52 24.04 3.58
C HIS A 60 33.13 22.87 2.79
N GLY A 61 32.39 22.37 1.80
CA GLY A 61 32.82 21.31 0.88
C GLY A 61 32.72 19.89 1.39
N ALA A 62 32.28 19.66 2.64
CA ALA A 62 32.11 18.32 3.21
C ALA A 62 30.67 18.07 3.66
N MET A 63 30.13 16.92 3.32
CA MET A 63 28.82 16.46 3.78
C MET A 63 28.94 16.02 5.25
N SER A 64 28.16 16.66 6.11
CA SER A 64 28.03 16.31 7.53
C SER A 64 26.89 15.33 7.76
N LEU A 65 26.77 14.77 8.97
CA LEU A 65 25.62 13.93 9.33
C LEU A 65 24.29 14.69 9.19
N LEU A 66 24.22 15.92 9.66
CA LEU A 66 23.00 16.75 9.53
C LEU A 66 22.76 17.26 8.10
N GLY A 67 23.78 17.24 7.25
CA GLY A 67 23.67 17.54 5.82
C GLY A 67 23.39 16.31 4.94
N ASP A 68 23.33 15.11 5.51
CA ASP A 68 22.96 13.88 4.80
C ASP A 68 21.44 13.63 4.90
N TYR A 69 20.71 14.28 4.03
CA TYR A 69 19.25 14.19 4.00
C TYR A 69 18.74 12.78 3.71
N ALA A 70 19.49 11.97 2.96
CA ALA A 70 19.13 10.58 2.69
C ALA A 70 19.16 9.73 3.98
N THR A 71 20.18 9.91 4.82
CA THR A 71 20.29 9.25 6.13
C THR A 71 19.22 9.74 7.08
N LEU A 72 18.97 11.05 7.16
CA LEU A 72 17.93 11.63 8.01
C LEU A 72 16.52 11.16 7.56
N ALA A 73 16.21 11.19 6.28
CA ALA A 73 14.93 10.71 5.75
C ALA A 73 14.72 9.22 6.08
N ARG A 74 15.76 8.41 5.98
CA ARG A 74 15.71 6.98 6.31
C ARG A 74 15.42 6.73 7.79
N LEU A 75 16.16 7.37 8.68
CA LEU A 75 16.14 7.05 10.11
C LEU A 75 15.08 7.84 10.89
N LEU A 76 14.82 9.12 10.54
CA LEU A 76 13.85 9.96 11.25
C LEU A 76 12.44 9.89 10.68
N LEU A 77 12.30 9.56 9.39
CA LEU A 77 10.99 9.59 8.74
C LEU A 77 10.54 8.18 8.33
N ALA A 78 11.30 7.48 7.47
CA ALA A 78 10.87 6.21 6.91
C ALA A 78 10.84 5.07 7.95
N LEU A 79 11.85 4.96 8.83
CA LEU A 79 11.90 3.94 9.87
C LEU A 79 10.71 4.06 10.84
N PRO A 80 10.47 5.19 11.52
CA PRO A 80 9.34 5.31 12.44
C PRO A 80 7.99 5.21 11.73
N LEU A 81 7.86 5.71 10.48
CA LEU A 81 6.65 5.56 9.69
C LEU A 81 6.27 4.08 9.54
N LEU A 82 7.20 3.22 9.13
CA LEU A 82 6.95 1.78 8.95
C LEU A 82 6.56 1.11 10.28
N VAL A 83 7.20 1.48 11.38
CA VAL A 83 6.93 0.89 12.71
C VAL A 83 5.55 1.32 13.23
N ILE A 84 5.23 2.61 13.16
CA ILE A 84 3.96 3.18 13.67
C ILE A 84 2.77 2.75 12.80
N ALA A 85 2.96 2.57 11.50
CA ALA A 85 1.90 2.13 10.60
C ALA A 85 1.52 0.66 10.78
N ALA A 86 2.41 -0.20 11.28
CA ALA A 86 2.19 -1.63 11.34
C ALA A 86 0.93 -2.05 12.14
N PRO A 87 0.65 -1.56 13.36
CA PRO A 87 -0.55 -1.96 14.11
C PRO A 87 -1.86 -1.51 13.45
N ARG A 88 -1.86 -0.30 12.85
CA ARG A 88 -3.05 0.23 12.15
C ARG A 88 -3.36 -0.57 10.88
N SER A 89 -2.33 -0.87 10.09
CA SER A 89 -2.46 -1.71 8.90
C SER A 89 -2.94 -3.12 9.26
N ASP A 90 -2.44 -3.69 10.35
CA ASP A 90 -2.84 -5.00 10.84
C ASP A 90 -4.32 -5.09 11.20
N ALA A 91 -4.87 -4.08 11.88
CA ALA A 91 -6.28 -4.06 12.27
C ALA A 91 -7.21 -4.13 11.04
N LEU A 92 -6.87 -3.42 9.97
CA LEU A 92 -7.67 -3.38 8.75
C LEU A 92 -7.49 -4.65 7.89
N LEU A 93 -6.28 -5.18 7.80
CA LEU A 93 -6.03 -6.48 7.16
C LEU A 93 -6.77 -7.60 7.88
N ARG A 94 -6.81 -7.60 9.23
CA ARG A 94 -7.63 -8.56 10.00
C ARG A 94 -9.11 -8.48 9.64
N ASN A 95 -9.64 -7.28 9.48
CA ASN A 95 -11.04 -7.10 9.06
C ASN A 95 -11.27 -7.68 7.68
N ALA A 96 -10.35 -7.49 6.72
CA ALA A 96 -10.43 -8.10 5.40
C ALA A 96 -10.42 -9.65 5.47
N PHE A 97 -9.57 -10.24 6.29
CA PHE A 97 -9.55 -11.70 6.51
C PHE A 97 -10.84 -12.21 7.15
N ARG A 98 -11.41 -11.47 8.14
CA ARG A 98 -12.71 -11.81 8.73
C ARG A 98 -13.81 -11.74 7.69
N GLN A 99 -13.83 -10.69 6.89
CA GLN A 99 -14.84 -10.51 5.85
C GLN A 99 -14.76 -11.62 4.80
N LEU A 100 -13.57 -12.07 4.40
CA LEU A 100 -13.40 -13.24 3.54
C LEU A 100 -14.03 -14.53 4.12
N SER A 101 -13.95 -14.70 5.44
CA SER A 101 -14.48 -15.91 6.10
C SER A 101 -15.98 -15.84 6.41
N HIS A 102 -16.55 -14.63 6.59
CA HIS A 102 -17.95 -14.44 7.00
C HIS A 102 -18.89 -14.00 5.87
N ALA A 103 -18.37 -13.46 4.77
CA ALA A 103 -19.17 -12.82 3.72
C ALA A 103 -19.91 -13.79 2.78
N SER A 104 -20.07 -15.07 3.15
CA SER A 104 -20.78 -16.10 2.31
C SER A 104 -20.26 -16.18 0.86
N LEU A 105 -19.08 -15.61 0.59
CA LEU A 105 -18.43 -15.61 -0.72
C LEU A 105 -17.94 -17.01 -1.14
N VAL A 106 -17.87 -17.93 -0.20
CA VAL A 106 -17.44 -19.31 -0.44
C VAL A 106 -18.54 -20.27 0.02
N PRO A 107 -19.05 -21.15 -0.87
CA PRO A 107 -20.02 -22.17 -0.49
C PRO A 107 -19.48 -23.06 0.63
N ALA A 108 -20.38 -23.51 1.52
CA ALA A 108 -20.02 -24.33 2.69
C ALA A 108 -19.11 -25.54 2.34
N ARG A 109 -19.36 -26.18 1.19
CA ARG A 109 -18.54 -27.29 0.68
C ARG A 109 -17.08 -26.91 0.38
N ARG A 110 -16.78 -25.64 0.14
CA ARG A 110 -15.45 -25.15 -0.23
C ARG A 110 -14.77 -24.36 0.89
N LEU A 111 -15.45 -24.07 1.99
CA LEU A 111 -14.89 -23.41 3.18
C LEU A 111 -13.59 -24.06 3.68
N PRO A 112 -13.44 -25.41 3.71
CA PRO A 112 -12.17 -26.02 4.11
C PRO A 112 -10.98 -25.60 3.25
N ARG A 113 -11.20 -25.35 1.94
CA ARG A 113 -10.13 -24.86 1.03
C ARG A 113 -9.71 -23.43 1.36
N LEU A 114 -10.67 -22.57 1.66
CA LEU A 114 -10.38 -21.19 2.10
C LEU A 114 -9.62 -21.21 3.43
N HIS A 115 -10.07 -22.00 4.40
CA HIS A 115 -9.38 -22.13 5.68
C HIS A 115 -7.96 -22.68 5.53
N ALA A 116 -7.74 -23.67 4.66
CA ALA A 116 -6.42 -24.19 4.36
C ALA A 116 -5.52 -23.11 3.73
N LEU A 117 -6.05 -22.27 2.83
CA LEU A 117 -5.33 -21.14 2.24
C LEU A 117 -4.95 -20.11 3.32
N LEU A 118 -5.88 -19.72 4.18
CA LEU A 118 -5.61 -18.77 5.28
C LEU A 118 -4.59 -19.36 6.27
N GLN A 119 -4.64 -20.66 6.55
CA GLN A 119 -3.63 -21.34 7.34
C GLN A 119 -2.23 -21.31 6.69
N GLN A 120 -2.14 -21.46 5.37
CA GLN A 120 -0.86 -21.36 4.66
C GLN A 120 -0.27 -19.93 4.77
N VAL A 121 -1.11 -18.90 4.61
CA VAL A 121 -0.68 -17.49 4.85
C VAL A 121 -0.16 -17.33 6.28
N ARG A 122 -0.88 -17.87 7.26
CA ARG A 122 -0.49 -17.82 8.67
C ARG A 122 0.85 -18.52 8.91
N ARG A 123 1.05 -19.72 8.35
CA ARG A 123 2.33 -20.43 8.44
C ARG A 123 3.47 -19.65 7.79
N GLY A 124 3.22 -19.02 6.64
CA GLY A 124 4.20 -18.15 5.98
C GLY A 124 4.55 -16.90 6.78
N ARG A 125 3.59 -16.36 7.53
CA ARG A 125 3.80 -15.23 8.46
C ARG A 125 4.59 -15.64 9.71
N ASP A 126 4.19 -16.76 10.34
CA ASP A 126 4.74 -17.21 11.63
C ASP A 126 6.01 -18.07 11.47
N GLY A 127 6.38 -18.37 10.23
CA GLY A 127 7.56 -19.17 9.91
C GLY A 127 8.84 -18.42 10.26
N TRP A 128 9.78 -19.11 10.91
CA TRP A 128 11.09 -18.56 11.20
C TRP A 128 11.99 -18.39 9.96
N VAL A 129 11.79 -19.22 8.93
CA VAL A 129 12.60 -19.23 7.70
C VAL A 129 12.51 -17.92 6.93
N PRO A 130 11.32 -17.36 6.64
CA PRO A 130 11.22 -16.04 5.99
C PRO A 130 11.87 -14.91 6.78
N GLU A 131 11.73 -14.93 8.11
CA GLU A 131 12.37 -13.90 8.95
C GLU A 131 13.87 -14.03 8.97
N ALA A 132 14.40 -15.26 9.10
CA ALA A 132 15.83 -15.51 9.00
C ALA A 132 16.38 -15.08 7.62
N LEU A 133 15.60 -15.29 6.56
CA LEU A 133 15.94 -14.81 5.22
C LEU A 133 15.96 -13.27 5.16
N CYS A 134 14.98 -12.61 5.78
CA CYS A 134 14.98 -11.14 5.87
C CYS A 134 16.19 -10.62 6.65
N VAL A 135 16.55 -11.25 7.76
CA VAL A 135 17.76 -10.90 8.52
C VAL A 135 19.02 -11.12 7.67
N LEU A 136 19.11 -12.28 7.00
CA LEU A 136 20.23 -12.59 6.12
C LEU A 136 20.37 -11.54 5.01
N ILE A 137 19.30 -11.23 4.30
CA ILE A 137 19.30 -10.21 3.22
C ILE A 137 19.63 -8.82 3.77
N ALA A 138 19.17 -8.47 4.99
CA ALA A 138 19.48 -7.19 5.60
C ALA A 138 20.97 -7.02 5.89
N VAL A 139 21.63 -8.11 6.31
CA VAL A 139 23.04 -8.13 6.76
C VAL A 139 24.00 -8.51 5.62
N LEU A 140 23.56 -9.31 4.64
CA LEU A 140 24.38 -9.84 3.55
C LEU A 140 25.24 -8.77 2.82
N PRO A 141 24.71 -7.56 2.49
CA PRO A 141 25.50 -6.53 1.82
C PRO A 141 26.75 -6.07 2.60
N LEU A 142 26.76 -6.23 3.92
CA LEU A 142 27.94 -5.90 4.75
C LEU A 142 29.15 -6.75 4.38
N PHE A 143 28.92 -7.97 3.88
CA PHE A 143 29.97 -8.92 3.53
C PHE A 143 30.30 -8.94 2.04
N LEU A 144 29.33 -8.52 1.19
CA LEU A 144 29.48 -8.58 -0.27
C LEU A 144 29.93 -7.26 -0.89
N SER A 145 29.42 -6.17 -0.38
CA SER A 145 29.74 -4.83 -0.90
C SER A 145 30.73 -4.21 0.06
N GLY A 146 32.00 -4.15 -0.28
CA GLY A 146 32.86 -3.17 0.42
C GLY A 146 32.08 -1.82 0.48
N THR A 147 32.61 -0.80 1.12
CA THR A 147 32.07 0.54 1.39
C THR A 147 31.36 1.28 0.23
N ALA A 148 30.87 0.56 -0.78
CA ALA A 148 30.31 1.06 -2.04
C ALA A 148 28.88 1.61 -1.92
N LEU A 149 28.36 1.80 -0.73
CA LEU A 149 26.99 2.21 -0.52
C LEU A 149 26.81 3.72 -0.69
N SER A 150 26.22 4.10 -1.81
CA SER A 150 25.61 5.43 -2.04
C SER A 150 26.50 6.65 -1.69
N LEU A 151 27.80 6.53 -1.88
CA LEU A 151 28.70 7.68 -1.78
C LEU A 151 28.46 8.60 -2.97
N LEU A 152 28.36 9.89 -2.70
CA LEU A 152 28.27 10.89 -3.77
C LEU A 152 29.68 11.10 -4.36
N PRO A 153 29.88 10.94 -5.66
CA PRO A 153 31.19 11.08 -6.26
C PRO A 153 31.71 12.50 -6.11
N GLY A 154 32.94 12.63 -5.58
CA GLY A 154 33.59 13.92 -5.39
C GLY A 154 33.17 14.70 -4.14
N VAL A 155 32.29 14.15 -3.29
CA VAL A 155 31.89 14.77 -2.02
C VAL A 155 32.60 14.09 -0.86
N ILE A 156 33.21 14.87 0.03
CA ILE A 156 33.79 14.36 1.28
C ILE A 156 32.62 14.01 2.21
N ASP A 157 32.60 12.74 2.63
CA ASP A 157 31.47 12.16 3.36
C ASP A 157 31.86 11.95 4.83
N TRP A 158 31.00 12.30 5.77
CA TRP A 158 31.19 12.10 7.22
C TRP A 158 31.44 10.64 7.62
N ARG A 159 31.03 9.70 6.76
CA ARG A 159 31.20 8.25 6.96
C ARG A 159 32.63 7.79 6.74
N LEU A 160 33.46 8.58 6.05
CA LEU A 160 34.82 8.22 5.65
C LEU A 160 35.83 9.22 6.16
N ASP A 161 36.96 8.69 6.61
CA ASP A 161 38.22 9.42 6.80
C ASP A 161 39.24 8.84 5.84
N GLY A 162 39.41 9.51 4.70
CA GLY A 162 40.14 8.96 3.55
C GLY A 162 39.44 7.71 2.97
N ALA A 163 40.09 6.55 3.05
CA ALA A 163 39.55 5.28 2.58
C ALA A 163 38.94 4.41 3.72
N VAL A 164 38.99 4.88 4.95
CA VAL A 164 38.57 4.11 6.14
C VAL A 164 37.26 4.65 6.70
N LEU A 165 36.38 3.76 7.12
CA LEU A 165 35.13 4.15 7.78
C LEU A 165 35.42 4.80 9.14
N THR A 166 34.80 5.96 9.37
CA THR A 166 34.77 6.58 10.70
C THR A 166 34.03 5.70 11.70
N PRO A 167 34.16 5.88 13.00
CA PRO A 167 33.36 5.17 14.00
C PRO A 167 31.84 5.34 13.78
N ALA A 168 31.41 6.55 13.40
CA ALA A 168 30.02 6.84 13.06
C ALA A 168 29.59 6.13 11.77
N GLY A 169 30.45 6.10 10.75
CA GLY A 169 30.20 5.37 9.49
C GLY A 169 30.08 3.86 9.71
N ARG A 170 30.90 3.29 10.58
CA ARG A 170 30.81 1.87 10.99
C ARG A 170 29.45 1.58 11.67
N TRP A 171 29.04 2.43 12.63
CA TRP A 171 27.74 2.27 13.28
C TRP A 171 26.59 2.36 12.27
N TYR A 172 26.66 3.31 11.36
CA TYR A 172 25.67 3.46 10.29
C TYR A 172 25.54 2.19 9.44
N GLU A 173 26.66 1.65 8.95
CA GLU A 173 26.65 0.47 8.08
C GLU A 173 26.27 -0.81 8.82
N TRP A 174 26.77 -1.02 10.05
CA TRP A 174 26.60 -2.28 10.77
C TRP A 174 25.32 -2.34 11.61
N VAL A 175 24.75 -1.21 11.98
CA VAL A 175 23.57 -1.16 12.87
C VAL A 175 22.40 -0.46 12.19
N ALA A 176 22.54 0.81 11.81
CA ALA A 176 21.43 1.63 11.37
C ALA A 176 20.81 1.13 10.05
N VAL A 177 21.65 0.85 9.05
CA VAL A 177 21.19 0.38 7.73
C VAL A 177 20.59 -1.03 7.78
N PRO A 178 21.22 -2.04 8.41
CA PRO A 178 20.60 -3.37 8.55
C PRO A 178 19.29 -3.35 9.31
N LEU A 179 19.18 -2.53 10.37
CA LEU A 179 17.95 -2.37 11.14
C LEU A 179 16.81 -1.82 10.29
N PHE A 180 17.08 -0.76 9.52
CA PHE A 180 16.11 -0.22 8.58
C PHE A 180 15.73 -1.25 7.49
N ARG A 181 16.71 -1.91 6.88
CA ARG A 181 16.50 -2.95 5.86
C ARG A 181 15.65 -4.07 6.41
N LEU A 182 15.87 -4.52 7.62
CA LEU A 182 15.08 -5.57 8.26
C LEU A 182 13.60 -5.17 8.37
N VAL A 183 13.33 -3.96 8.87
CA VAL A 183 11.94 -3.46 8.99
C VAL A 183 11.28 -3.37 7.61
N ALA A 184 11.98 -2.83 6.61
CA ALA A 184 11.46 -2.71 5.24
C ALA A 184 11.23 -4.09 4.60
N LEU A 185 12.14 -5.06 4.79
CA LEU A 185 12.01 -6.43 4.27
C LEU A 185 10.86 -7.20 4.92
N LEU A 186 10.62 -7.00 6.22
CA LEU A 186 9.46 -7.58 6.90
C LEU A 186 8.14 -7.05 6.34
N TRP A 187 8.07 -5.76 5.99
CA TRP A 187 6.92 -5.19 5.30
C TRP A 187 6.74 -5.75 3.88
N LEU A 188 7.85 -5.83 3.14
CA LEU A 188 7.85 -6.43 1.79
C LEU A 188 7.41 -7.89 1.82
N TRP A 189 7.90 -8.68 2.79
CA TRP A 189 7.47 -10.07 2.97
C TRP A 189 5.95 -10.18 3.20
N ARG A 190 5.38 -9.32 4.05
CA ARG A 190 3.94 -9.29 4.31
C ARG A 190 3.14 -8.88 3.07
N TYR A 191 3.66 -7.94 2.30
CA TYR A 191 3.09 -7.57 1.00
C TYR A 191 3.12 -8.75 0.01
N LEU A 192 4.20 -9.51 -0.05
CA LEU A 192 4.31 -10.71 -0.88
C LEU A 192 3.34 -11.81 -0.44
N LEU A 193 3.17 -12.02 0.85
CA LEU A 193 2.18 -12.97 1.39
C LEU A 193 0.75 -12.54 1.04
N TRP A 194 0.44 -11.27 1.11
CA TRP A 194 -0.84 -10.72 0.69
C TRP A 194 -1.07 -10.91 -0.81
N THR A 195 -0.08 -10.58 -1.63
CA THR A 195 -0.12 -10.78 -3.09
C THR A 195 -0.33 -12.25 -3.43
N TRP A 196 0.37 -13.15 -2.74
CA TRP A 196 0.21 -14.60 -2.90
C TRP A 196 -1.20 -15.06 -2.51
N LEU A 197 -1.78 -14.53 -1.43
CA LEU A 197 -3.17 -14.77 -1.07
C LEU A 197 -4.11 -14.37 -2.21
N LEU A 198 -4.00 -13.14 -2.74
CA LEU A 198 -4.84 -12.65 -3.82
C LEU A 198 -4.70 -13.52 -5.09
N TRP A 199 -3.50 -13.99 -5.39
CA TRP A 199 -3.28 -14.90 -6.51
C TRP A 199 -3.96 -16.27 -6.33
N ARG A 200 -3.98 -16.80 -5.11
CA ARG A 200 -4.61 -18.10 -4.79
C ARG A 200 -6.11 -17.99 -4.57
N LEU A 201 -6.61 -16.85 -4.17
CA LEU A 201 -7.99 -16.61 -3.77
C LEU A 201 -9.02 -17.01 -4.86
N PRO A 202 -8.85 -16.72 -6.16
CA PRO A 202 -9.79 -17.18 -7.19
C PRO A 202 -9.93 -18.70 -7.27
N ARG A 203 -8.87 -19.43 -6.88
CA ARG A 203 -8.85 -20.91 -6.90
C ARG A 203 -9.56 -21.54 -5.70
N SER A 204 -9.89 -20.77 -4.68
CA SER A 204 -10.66 -21.26 -3.51
C SER A 204 -12.12 -21.52 -3.85
N GLY A 205 -12.60 -21.09 -5.03
CA GLY A 205 -13.94 -21.29 -5.53
C GLY A 205 -14.92 -20.26 -5.00
N LEU A 206 -14.52 -19.00 -5.01
CA LEU A 206 -15.38 -17.86 -4.73
C LEU A 206 -16.61 -17.86 -5.64
N VAL A 207 -17.75 -17.54 -5.06
CA VAL A 207 -19.00 -17.23 -5.76
C VAL A 207 -19.26 -15.75 -5.57
N LEU A 208 -19.10 -15.00 -6.66
CA LEU A 208 -19.29 -13.56 -6.66
C LEU A 208 -20.70 -13.24 -7.18
N HIS A 209 -21.28 -12.21 -6.61
CA HIS A 209 -22.59 -11.70 -7.01
C HIS A 209 -22.39 -10.35 -7.71
N ALA A 210 -22.67 -10.33 -9.03
CA ALA A 210 -22.46 -9.13 -9.82
C ALA A 210 -23.42 -8.00 -9.41
N GLU A 211 -24.55 -8.37 -8.82
CA GLU A 211 -25.59 -7.49 -8.28
C GLU A 211 -25.23 -6.91 -6.89
N HIS A 212 -24.07 -7.29 -6.33
CA HIS A 212 -23.68 -6.83 -5.00
C HIS A 212 -23.49 -5.31 -4.98
N PRO A 213 -24.03 -4.60 -3.96
CA PRO A 213 -24.06 -3.14 -3.91
C PRO A 213 -22.66 -2.49 -3.78
N ASP A 214 -21.61 -3.26 -3.48
CA ASP A 214 -20.23 -2.76 -3.45
C ASP A 214 -19.63 -2.48 -4.82
N GLY A 215 -20.36 -2.82 -5.90
CA GLY A 215 -19.91 -2.65 -7.27
C GLY A 215 -18.68 -3.49 -7.67
N ALA A 216 -18.24 -4.42 -6.84
CA ALA A 216 -17.08 -5.29 -7.09
C ALA A 216 -17.37 -6.77 -6.77
N GLY A 217 -18.64 -7.17 -6.84
CA GLY A 217 -19.06 -8.56 -6.63
C GLY A 217 -18.85 -9.10 -5.22
N GLY A 218 -18.78 -8.24 -4.21
CA GLY A 218 -18.50 -8.57 -2.82
C GLY A 218 -17.01 -8.44 -2.44
N LEU A 219 -16.14 -7.95 -3.33
CA LEU A 219 -14.68 -7.90 -3.12
C LEU A 219 -14.10 -6.48 -2.94
N ALA A 220 -14.91 -5.42 -2.86
CA ALA A 220 -14.41 -4.04 -2.73
C ALA A 220 -13.52 -3.82 -1.51
N PHE A 221 -13.77 -4.53 -0.41
CA PHE A 221 -12.95 -4.46 0.81
C PHE A 221 -11.47 -4.86 0.60
N LEU A 222 -11.16 -5.64 -0.46
CA LEU A 222 -9.77 -5.98 -0.80
C LEU A 222 -9.01 -4.77 -1.32
N GLY A 223 -9.69 -3.83 -2.01
CA GLY A 223 -9.10 -2.56 -2.42
C GLY A 223 -8.70 -1.70 -1.22
N ILE A 224 -9.59 -1.61 -0.21
CA ILE A 224 -9.33 -0.89 1.04
C ILE A 224 -8.16 -1.55 1.81
N ALA A 225 -8.11 -2.88 1.82
CA ALA A 225 -7.01 -3.60 2.45
C ALA A 225 -5.67 -3.40 1.72
N GLN A 226 -5.70 -3.34 0.39
CA GLN A 226 -4.53 -3.08 -0.46
C GLN A 226 -3.91 -1.70 -0.20
N GLU A 227 -4.74 -0.68 -0.02
CA GLU A 227 -4.31 0.69 0.29
C GLU A 227 -3.38 0.75 1.51
N ARG A 228 -3.51 -0.17 2.47
CA ARG A 228 -2.66 -0.20 3.67
C ARG A 228 -1.18 -0.46 3.37
N PHE A 229 -0.88 -1.06 2.24
CA PHE A 229 0.50 -1.23 1.78
C PHE A 229 1.08 0.03 1.10
N ALA A 230 0.28 1.08 0.89
CA ALA A 230 0.76 2.37 0.36
C ALA A 230 1.79 3.04 1.28
N VAL A 231 1.84 2.65 2.56
CA VAL A 231 2.93 3.04 3.48
C VAL A 231 4.31 2.66 2.93
N LEU A 232 4.42 1.55 2.19
CA LEU A 232 5.68 1.16 1.54
C LEU A 232 6.10 2.16 0.47
N SER A 233 5.15 2.65 -0.35
CA SER A 233 5.47 3.69 -1.33
C SER A 233 5.80 5.02 -0.65
N MET A 234 5.13 5.37 0.44
CA MET A 234 5.48 6.56 1.20
C MET A 234 6.91 6.48 1.78
N ALA A 235 7.27 5.34 2.38
CA ALA A 235 8.63 5.13 2.89
C ALA A 235 9.68 5.19 1.77
N GLY A 236 9.43 4.53 0.63
CA GLY A 236 10.29 4.60 -0.54
C GLY A 236 10.41 6.02 -1.12
N GLY A 237 9.29 6.77 -1.14
CA GLY A 237 9.29 8.18 -1.55
C GLY A 237 10.13 9.08 -0.64
N LEU A 238 10.09 8.85 0.68
CA LEU A 238 10.96 9.55 1.65
C LEU A 238 12.44 9.28 1.38
N LEU A 239 12.79 8.02 1.10
CA LEU A 239 14.18 7.67 0.74
C LEU A 239 14.62 8.35 -0.55
N LEU A 240 13.75 8.34 -1.56
CA LEU A 240 14.02 8.99 -2.84
C LEU A 240 14.14 10.50 -2.68
N ALA A 241 13.24 11.11 -1.91
CA ALA A 241 13.27 12.55 -1.62
C ALA A 241 14.59 12.95 -0.94
N GLY A 242 15.01 12.20 0.09
CA GLY A 242 16.28 12.44 0.76
C GLY A 242 17.48 12.27 -0.16
N ALA A 243 17.49 11.24 -1.02
CA ALA A 243 18.56 11.04 -1.99
C ALA A 243 18.60 12.17 -3.04
N CYS A 244 17.46 12.56 -3.60
CA CYS A 244 17.39 13.68 -4.54
C CYS A 244 17.84 14.99 -3.89
N LEU A 245 17.48 15.24 -2.62
CA LEU A 245 17.90 16.42 -1.91
C LEU A 245 19.43 16.44 -1.70
N ASN A 246 20.04 15.28 -1.41
CA ASN A 246 21.51 15.18 -1.37
C ASN A 246 22.14 15.52 -2.74
N HIS A 247 21.57 15.00 -3.84
CA HIS A 247 22.05 15.30 -5.19
C HIS A 247 21.93 16.79 -5.55
N ILE A 248 20.82 17.41 -5.18
CA ILE A 248 20.58 18.85 -5.42
C ILE A 248 21.57 19.69 -4.61
N THR A 249 21.73 19.37 -3.31
CA THR A 249 22.54 20.21 -2.39
C THR A 249 24.04 20.03 -2.63
N TRP A 250 24.52 18.81 -2.87
CA TRP A 250 25.95 18.50 -2.89
C TRP A 250 26.54 18.37 -4.30
N LEU A 251 25.74 17.98 -5.30
CA LEU A 251 26.18 17.85 -6.69
C LEU A 251 25.66 19.00 -7.60
N GLY A 252 24.90 19.95 -7.04
CA GLY A 252 24.35 21.07 -7.79
C GLY A 252 23.32 20.69 -8.86
N GLN A 253 22.72 19.49 -8.76
CA GLN A 253 21.65 19.07 -9.66
C GLN A 253 20.41 19.92 -9.44
N THR A 254 19.62 20.10 -10.51
CA THR A 254 18.34 20.81 -10.44
C THR A 254 17.18 19.84 -10.29
N LEU A 255 16.02 20.31 -9.82
CA LEU A 255 14.80 19.51 -9.79
C LEU A 255 14.42 19.01 -11.20
N TYR A 256 14.77 19.78 -12.23
CA TYR A 256 14.52 19.40 -13.61
C TYR A 256 15.27 18.13 -14.02
N ASP A 257 16.48 17.92 -13.54
CA ASP A 257 17.31 16.73 -13.85
C ASP A 257 16.71 15.46 -13.24
N VAL A 258 16.11 15.56 -12.04
CA VAL A 258 15.54 14.41 -11.33
C VAL A 258 14.04 14.20 -11.61
N ARG A 259 13.36 15.08 -12.37
CA ARG A 259 11.91 15.01 -12.61
C ARG A 259 11.41 13.68 -13.16
N HIS A 260 12.15 13.09 -14.11
CA HIS A 260 11.77 11.81 -14.71
C HIS A 260 11.88 10.66 -13.72
N LEU A 261 12.87 10.71 -12.82
CA LEU A 261 13.02 9.74 -11.73
C LEU A 261 11.85 9.86 -10.75
N LEU A 262 11.46 11.07 -10.36
CA LEU A 262 10.33 11.31 -9.47
C LEU A 262 9.01 10.85 -10.09
N ALA A 263 8.73 11.23 -11.33
CA ALA A 263 7.53 10.80 -12.06
C ALA A 263 7.50 9.27 -12.22
N GLY A 264 8.62 8.67 -12.65
CA GLY A 264 8.77 7.23 -12.79
C GLY A 264 8.54 6.49 -11.47
N TYR A 265 9.00 7.04 -10.36
CA TYR A 265 8.74 6.50 -9.04
C TYR A 265 7.25 6.49 -8.69
N VAL A 266 6.54 7.62 -8.83
CA VAL A 266 5.11 7.72 -8.51
C VAL A 266 4.31 6.72 -9.34
N ILE A 267 4.56 6.67 -10.66
CA ILE A 267 3.88 5.75 -11.56
C ILE A 267 4.21 4.29 -11.20
N GLY A 268 5.49 3.97 -11.04
CA GLY A 268 5.96 2.61 -10.75
C GLY A 268 5.50 2.10 -9.40
N ALA A 269 5.57 2.91 -8.34
CA ALA A 269 5.11 2.57 -7.00
C ALA A 269 3.58 2.35 -6.98
N THR A 270 2.82 3.23 -7.63
CA THR A 270 1.36 3.08 -7.76
C THR A 270 1.02 1.81 -8.53
N ALA A 271 1.64 1.59 -9.68
CA ALA A 271 1.42 0.40 -10.49
C ALA A 271 1.76 -0.89 -9.72
N LEU A 272 2.90 -0.92 -9.01
CA LEU A 272 3.32 -2.05 -8.19
C LEU A 272 2.29 -2.36 -7.10
N LEU A 273 1.74 -1.35 -6.44
CA LEU A 273 0.73 -1.53 -5.39
C LEU A 273 -0.64 -1.95 -5.96
N VAL A 274 -1.00 -1.53 -7.16
CA VAL A 274 -2.28 -1.92 -7.80
C VAL A 274 -2.19 -3.33 -8.41
N ALA A 275 -1.02 -3.74 -8.89
CA ALA A 275 -0.81 -4.99 -9.60
C ALA A 275 -1.42 -6.25 -8.94
N PRO A 276 -1.36 -6.45 -7.61
CA PRO A 276 -1.97 -7.62 -6.98
C PRO A 276 -3.49 -7.72 -7.17
N LEU A 277 -4.19 -6.59 -7.22
CA LEU A 277 -5.65 -6.56 -7.43
C LEU A 277 -6.03 -6.97 -8.85
N LEU A 278 -5.14 -6.76 -9.84
CA LEU A 278 -5.36 -7.22 -11.22
C LEU A 278 -5.44 -8.74 -11.33
N LEU A 279 -4.88 -9.48 -10.35
CA LEU A 279 -5.00 -10.94 -10.28
C LEU A 279 -6.45 -11.42 -10.11
N LEU A 280 -7.34 -10.56 -9.61
CA LEU A 280 -8.77 -10.83 -9.44
C LEU A 280 -9.58 -10.45 -10.69
N MET A 281 -9.01 -9.67 -11.61
CA MET A 281 -9.68 -9.16 -12.80
C MET A 281 -10.32 -10.28 -13.67
N PRO A 282 -9.64 -11.41 -13.97
CA PRO A 282 -10.25 -12.45 -14.78
C PRO A 282 -11.50 -13.07 -14.14
N LEU A 283 -11.51 -13.19 -12.81
CA LEU A 283 -12.66 -13.68 -12.06
C LEU A 283 -13.84 -12.70 -12.13
N LEU A 284 -13.59 -11.41 -11.85
CA LEU A 284 -14.59 -10.35 -11.89
C LEU A 284 -15.17 -10.17 -13.30
N MET A 285 -14.31 -10.18 -14.33
CA MET A 285 -14.77 -10.11 -15.73
C MET A 285 -15.68 -11.27 -16.13
N ARG A 286 -15.34 -12.50 -15.72
CA ARG A 286 -16.17 -13.68 -15.98
C ARG A 286 -17.52 -13.56 -15.29
N THR A 287 -17.54 -13.15 -14.01
CA THR A 287 -18.77 -12.93 -13.24
C THR A 287 -19.64 -11.87 -13.89
N LYS A 288 -19.07 -10.70 -14.23
CA LYS A 288 -19.77 -9.61 -14.90
C LYS A 288 -20.38 -10.05 -16.24
N ARG A 289 -19.59 -10.68 -17.11
CA ARG A 289 -20.07 -11.14 -18.42
C ARG A 289 -21.21 -12.15 -18.28
N HIS A 290 -21.05 -13.15 -17.39
CA HIS A 290 -22.08 -14.16 -17.17
C HIS A 290 -23.38 -13.54 -16.65
N ALA A 291 -23.28 -12.60 -15.72
CA ALA A 291 -24.44 -11.89 -15.20
C ALA A 291 -25.12 -11.02 -16.29
N LEU A 292 -24.35 -10.27 -17.09
CA LEU A 292 -24.91 -9.47 -18.18
C LEU A 292 -25.71 -10.34 -19.14
N TYR A 293 -25.17 -11.47 -19.63
CA TYR A 293 -25.91 -12.38 -20.53
C TYR A 293 -27.21 -12.89 -19.91
N ARG A 294 -27.20 -13.23 -18.62
CA ARG A 294 -28.40 -13.67 -17.91
C ARG A 294 -29.45 -12.57 -17.78
N PHE A 295 -29.01 -11.36 -17.44
CA PHE A 295 -29.91 -10.21 -17.27
C PHE A 295 -30.37 -9.64 -18.60
N ASP A 296 -29.59 -9.71 -19.69
CA ASP A 296 -30.03 -9.35 -21.04
C ASP A 296 -31.23 -10.21 -21.48
N ALA A 297 -31.16 -11.53 -21.25
CA ALA A 297 -32.27 -12.42 -21.58
C ALA A 297 -33.51 -12.14 -20.74
N LEU A 298 -33.37 -11.79 -19.47
CA LEU A 298 -34.49 -11.35 -18.61
C LEU A 298 -35.01 -10.00 -19.03
N GLY A 299 -34.14 -9.05 -19.39
CA GLY A 299 -34.50 -7.71 -19.86
C GLY A 299 -35.34 -7.74 -21.11
N ASN A 300 -34.98 -8.57 -22.11
CA ASN A 300 -35.76 -8.75 -23.33
C ASN A 300 -37.18 -9.26 -23.05
N ARG A 301 -37.31 -10.22 -22.10
CA ARG A 301 -38.62 -10.72 -21.70
C ARG A 301 -39.42 -9.66 -20.93
N ALA A 302 -38.79 -8.94 -20.01
CA ALA A 302 -39.46 -7.89 -19.25
C ALA A 302 -39.93 -6.75 -20.16
N ALA A 303 -39.10 -6.32 -21.11
CA ALA A 303 -39.48 -5.31 -22.11
C ALA A 303 -40.64 -5.75 -22.97
N ALA A 304 -40.62 -6.98 -23.50
CA ALA A 304 -41.71 -7.52 -24.31
C ALA A 304 -43.04 -7.60 -23.54
N LEU A 305 -43.00 -8.04 -22.28
CA LEU A 305 -44.18 -8.08 -21.40
C LEU A 305 -44.70 -6.67 -21.07
N PHE A 306 -43.80 -5.73 -20.82
CA PHE A 306 -44.13 -4.33 -20.58
C PHE A 306 -44.84 -3.73 -21.83
N ASP A 307 -44.24 -3.88 -23.01
CA ASP A 307 -44.81 -3.38 -24.26
C ASP A 307 -46.19 -3.99 -24.53
N GLN A 308 -46.36 -5.30 -24.34
CA GLN A 308 -47.66 -5.97 -24.54
C GLN A 308 -48.73 -5.40 -23.62
N ARG A 309 -48.43 -5.16 -22.37
CA ARG A 309 -49.41 -4.62 -21.40
C ARG A 309 -49.71 -3.14 -21.66
N TRP A 310 -48.70 -2.35 -21.92
CA TRP A 310 -48.89 -0.89 -22.07
C TRP A 310 -49.40 -0.49 -23.45
N GLN A 311 -49.05 -1.19 -24.51
CA GLN A 311 -49.59 -0.95 -25.88
C GLN A 311 -50.99 -1.55 -26.06
N ALA A 312 -51.26 -2.73 -25.51
CA ALA A 312 -52.57 -3.36 -25.60
C ALA A 312 -53.61 -2.68 -24.68
N GLY A 313 -53.18 -2.14 -23.51
CA GLY A 313 -54.07 -1.40 -22.60
C GLY A 313 -54.51 -0.05 -23.12
N ALA A 314 -53.76 0.60 -24.00
CA ALA A 314 -54.12 1.88 -24.61
C ALA A 314 -55.29 1.79 -25.60
N ALA A 315 -55.72 0.58 -25.96
CA ALA A 315 -56.85 0.36 -26.87
C ALA A 315 -58.24 0.40 -26.19
N SER A 316 -58.29 0.49 -24.84
CA SER A 316 -59.55 0.59 -24.07
C SER A 316 -59.57 1.87 -23.25
N ALA A 317 -60.32 2.87 -23.70
CA ALA A 317 -60.47 4.19 -23.07
C ALA A 317 -61.11 4.16 -21.64
N ALA A 318 -61.36 2.98 -21.08
CA ALA A 318 -61.94 2.80 -19.75
C ALA A 318 -60.87 2.61 -18.64
N ASP A 319 -59.56 2.56 -18.98
CA ASP A 319 -58.49 2.12 -18.09
C ASP A 319 -57.34 3.14 -17.92
N GLU A 320 -57.55 4.43 -18.31
CA GLU A 320 -56.48 5.45 -18.17
C GLU A 320 -56.04 5.65 -16.69
N ASP A 321 -56.94 5.53 -15.73
CA ASP A 321 -56.62 5.60 -14.30
C ASP A 321 -55.84 4.36 -13.80
N SER A 322 -55.97 3.21 -14.50
CA SER A 322 -55.28 1.97 -14.11
C SER A 322 -53.82 1.93 -14.53
N LEU A 323 -53.39 2.73 -15.48
CA LEU A 323 -52.00 2.78 -15.96
C LEU A 323 -51.03 3.28 -14.87
N LEU A 324 -51.50 4.19 -14.01
CA LEU A 324 -50.69 4.72 -12.92
C LEU A 324 -50.69 3.83 -11.65
N ASP A 325 -51.68 2.94 -11.55
CA ASP A 325 -51.85 2.06 -10.37
C ASP A 325 -51.10 0.72 -10.49
N HIS A 326 -50.60 0.39 -11.68
CA HIS A 326 -49.90 -0.87 -11.90
C HIS A 326 -48.39 -0.76 -11.49
N GLY A 327 -47.96 -1.62 -10.57
CA GLY A 327 -46.55 -1.71 -10.10
C GLY A 327 -45.57 -2.16 -11.19
N ASP A 328 -46.03 -2.44 -12.44
CA ASP A 328 -45.19 -2.94 -13.53
C ASP A 328 -44.15 -1.91 -14.00
N ALA A 329 -44.51 -0.62 -14.07
CA ALA A 329 -43.57 0.45 -14.43
C ALA A 329 -42.47 0.62 -13.36
N SER A 330 -42.84 0.56 -12.09
CA SER A 330 -41.88 0.59 -10.99
C SER A 330 -40.98 -0.64 -11.01
N ALA A 331 -41.52 -1.83 -11.18
CA ALA A 331 -40.76 -3.07 -11.29
C ALA A 331 -39.77 -3.08 -12.46
N PHE A 332 -40.16 -2.50 -13.61
CA PHE A 332 -39.29 -2.36 -14.77
C PHE A 332 -38.19 -1.31 -14.53
N ALA A 333 -38.52 -0.21 -13.85
CA ALA A 333 -37.54 0.80 -13.45
C ALA A 333 -36.51 0.24 -12.45
N ASP A 334 -36.96 -0.52 -11.44
CA ASP A 334 -36.09 -1.21 -10.48
C ASP A 334 -35.19 -2.24 -11.18
N PHE A 335 -35.72 -3.05 -12.08
CA PHE A 335 -34.93 -3.97 -12.90
C PHE A 335 -33.87 -3.23 -13.72
N SER A 336 -34.24 -2.10 -14.35
CA SER A 336 -33.32 -1.26 -15.10
C SER A 336 -32.22 -0.66 -14.23
N GLY A 337 -32.54 -0.32 -12.97
CA GLY A 337 -31.60 0.11 -11.94
C GLY A 337 -30.56 -0.97 -11.59
N VAL A 338 -31.04 -2.20 -11.36
CA VAL A 338 -30.19 -3.37 -11.11
C VAL A 338 -29.28 -3.64 -12.31
N TYR A 339 -29.82 -3.60 -13.53
CA TYR A 339 -29.04 -3.79 -14.76
C TYR A 339 -27.95 -2.74 -14.92
N LYS A 340 -28.25 -1.46 -14.69
CA LYS A 340 -27.27 -0.36 -14.71
C LYS A 340 -26.17 -0.58 -13.66
N GLY A 341 -26.53 -0.99 -12.44
CA GLY A 341 -25.59 -1.36 -11.39
C GLY A 341 -24.65 -2.47 -11.84
N LEU A 342 -25.20 -3.52 -12.45
CA LEU A 342 -24.43 -4.63 -12.97
C LEU A 342 -23.51 -4.23 -14.15
N ALA A 343 -24.01 -3.40 -15.07
CA ALA A 343 -23.22 -2.87 -16.18
C ALA A 343 -22.05 -1.99 -15.70
N SER A 344 -22.25 -1.25 -14.60
CA SER A 344 -21.21 -0.41 -13.97
C SER A 344 -20.27 -1.18 -13.04
N MET A 345 -20.50 -2.50 -12.80
CA MET A 345 -19.63 -3.32 -11.95
C MET A 345 -18.16 -3.18 -12.35
N ALA A 346 -17.30 -2.88 -11.37
CA ALA A 346 -15.87 -2.76 -11.58
C ALA A 346 -15.24 -4.14 -11.85
N VAL A 347 -14.28 -4.18 -12.77
CA VAL A 347 -13.53 -5.40 -13.10
C VAL A 347 -12.26 -5.57 -12.26
N VAL A 348 -11.90 -4.55 -11.50
CA VAL A 348 -10.85 -4.55 -10.47
C VAL A 348 -11.49 -4.04 -9.19
N PRO A 349 -11.30 -4.69 -8.03
CA PRO A 349 -11.90 -4.27 -6.77
C PRO A 349 -11.14 -3.06 -6.20
N LEU A 350 -11.11 -1.97 -6.95
CA LEU A 350 -10.40 -0.73 -6.63
C LEU A 350 -11.29 0.44 -7.02
N ASP A 351 -11.66 1.23 -6.03
CA ASP A 351 -12.34 2.50 -6.27
C ASP A 351 -11.32 3.58 -6.68
N ARG A 352 -11.81 4.59 -7.43
CA ARG A 352 -11.01 5.76 -7.84
C ARG A 352 -10.37 6.49 -6.65
N TRP A 353 -11.06 6.54 -5.52
CA TRP A 353 -10.53 7.14 -4.30
C TRP A 353 -9.37 6.36 -3.70
N ASN A 354 -9.45 5.02 -3.68
CA ASN A 354 -8.34 4.18 -3.22
C ASN A 354 -7.11 4.32 -4.14
N LEU A 355 -7.33 4.40 -5.45
CA LEU A 355 -6.25 4.64 -6.41
C LEU A 355 -5.59 6.01 -6.17
N LEU A 356 -6.42 7.05 -5.96
CA LEU A 356 -5.94 8.39 -5.65
C LEU A 356 -5.11 8.41 -4.36
N TRP A 357 -5.59 7.75 -3.30
CA TRP A 357 -4.85 7.67 -2.05
C TRP A 357 -3.51 6.93 -2.21
N ILE A 358 -3.48 5.81 -2.94
CA ILE A 358 -2.23 5.08 -3.22
C ILE A 358 -1.22 5.99 -3.96
N ALA A 359 -1.67 6.73 -4.97
CA ALA A 359 -0.82 7.67 -5.70
C ALA A 359 -0.38 8.83 -4.82
N LEU A 360 -1.26 9.35 -3.96
CA LEU A 360 -0.95 10.43 -3.02
C LEU A 360 0.10 10.02 -1.99
N TYR A 361 0.04 8.79 -1.47
CA TYR A 361 1.08 8.26 -0.58
C TYR A 361 2.46 8.19 -1.25
N ALA A 362 2.52 7.92 -2.56
CA ALA A 362 3.77 7.95 -3.31
C ALA A 362 4.27 9.39 -3.59
N LEU A 363 3.34 10.32 -3.84
CA LEU A 363 3.64 11.70 -4.22
C LEU A 363 4.00 12.57 -3.01
N LEU A 364 3.29 12.42 -1.88
CA LEU A 364 3.39 13.29 -0.71
C LEU A 364 4.83 13.51 -0.21
N PRO A 365 5.69 12.47 -0.11
CA PRO A 365 7.07 12.63 0.34
C PRO A 365 7.94 13.47 -0.61
N LEU A 366 7.52 13.60 -1.86
CA LEU A 366 8.26 14.34 -2.90
C LEU A 366 7.88 15.82 -2.93
N CYS A 367 6.74 16.20 -2.32
CA CYS A 367 6.27 17.60 -2.31
C CYS A 367 7.29 18.59 -1.72
N PRO A 368 8.01 18.29 -0.62
CA PRO A 368 9.02 19.19 -0.09
C PRO A 368 10.15 19.53 -1.08
N LEU A 369 10.51 18.60 -1.99
CA LEU A 369 11.52 18.88 -3.02
C LEU A 369 11.06 19.98 -3.99
N VAL A 370 9.77 19.98 -4.34
CA VAL A 370 9.20 21.00 -5.23
C VAL A 370 9.20 22.36 -4.55
N LEU A 371 8.89 22.42 -3.26
CA LEU A 371 8.89 23.65 -2.46
C LEU A 371 10.29 24.23 -2.27
N LEU A 372 11.33 23.39 -2.23
CA LEU A 372 12.72 23.84 -2.11
C LEU A 372 13.31 24.33 -3.44
N ALA A 373 12.79 23.82 -4.56
CA ALA A 373 13.31 24.14 -5.90
C ALA A 373 12.58 25.31 -6.58
N MET A 374 11.40 25.68 -6.09
CA MET A 374 10.57 26.77 -6.64
C MET A 374 10.17 27.72 -5.53
N SER A 375 10.24 29.02 -5.78
CA SER A 375 9.64 29.98 -4.85
C SER A 375 8.13 29.76 -4.76
N VAL A 376 7.54 30.04 -3.61
CA VAL A 376 6.09 29.87 -3.39
C VAL A 376 5.28 30.63 -4.44
N ASP A 377 5.75 31.82 -4.84
CA ASP A 377 5.13 32.67 -5.86
C ASP A 377 5.14 32.02 -7.26
N GLU A 378 6.22 31.36 -7.63
CA GLU A 378 6.32 30.60 -8.89
C GLU A 378 5.41 29.38 -8.91
N LEU A 379 5.26 28.72 -7.77
CA LEU A 379 4.38 27.56 -7.62
C LEU A 379 2.90 27.98 -7.74
N VAL A 380 2.53 29.08 -7.09
CA VAL A 380 1.18 29.66 -7.16
C VAL A 380 0.87 30.12 -8.59
N SER A 381 1.79 30.80 -9.27
CA SER A 381 1.56 31.26 -10.64
C SER A 381 1.39 30.10 -11.63
N LYS A 382 2.15 29.02 -11.50
CA LYS A 382 1.99 27.82 -12.32
C LYS A 382 0.70 27.04 -12.02
N LEU A 383 0.29 26.94 -10.76
CA LEU A 383 -0.97 26.31 -10.37
C LEU A 383 -2.17 27.09 -10.90
N VAL A 384 -2.13 28.41 -10.81
CA VAL A 384 -3.17 29.30 -11.39
C VAL A 384 -3.20 29.15 -12.91
N GLY A 385 -2.04 29.09 -13.59
CA GLY A 385 -1.96 28.87 -15.03
C GLY A 385 -2.41 27.51 -15.55
N ILE A 386 -2.57 26.51 -14.67
CA ILE A 386 -3.14 25.18 -15.00
C ILE A 386 -4.66 25.17 -14.79
N LEU A 387 -5.17 26.05 -13.90
CA LEU A 387 -6.59 26.13 -13.54
C LEU A 387 -7.39 27.10 -14.42
N VAL A 388 -6.71 27.97 -15.15
CA VAL A 388 -7.26 28.90 -16.14
C VAL A 388 -6.98 28.39 -17.55
#